data_99fed5543d48947b49ad688d09cff187
#
_entry.id   99fed5543d48947b49ad688d09cff187
#
_cell.length_a   1.000
_cell.length_b   1.000
_cell.length_c   1.000
_cell.angle_alpha   90.00
_cell.angle_beta   90.00
_cell.angle_gamma   90.00
#
_symmetry.space_group_name_H-M   'P 1'
#
loop_
_entity.id
_entity.type
_entity.pdbx_description
1 polymer ?
#
loop_
_entity_poly.entity_id
_entity_poly.type
_entity_poly.pdbx_seq_one_letter_code
_entity_poly.pdbx_strand_id
1 'polypeptide(L)'
;MAEFLPVEPLQWLIPLVAILLLLTIWLIYRRRTSGARRLKRVFAEIGYDRIDNLIVPYGDEGEIQIDHLFLTSQGLLIVDIKDVVGTVFGSDKMQDWAVISEDRRYTFSNPQPSLYDRIAAVSDIVRQVPVAGRILFLDGAEFTKGVPGLVSSLDELASEFGEDDKKAAKVKIEAFKPHWELIQKAARGAPS
;
A
#
# COMPACT_ATOMS: atom_id res chain seq x y z
N MET A 1 7.16 -43.05 54.29
CA MET A 1 8.00 -42.81 53.13
C MET A 1 7.07 -42.58 51.96
N ALA A 2 6.92 -41.34 51.52
CA ALA A 2 6.17 -41.02 50.30
C ALA A 2 7.13 -41.07 49.13
N GLU A 3 6.97 -42.07 48.26
CA GLU A 3 7.70 -42.16 46.98
C GLU A 3 7.23 -41.03 46.08
N PHE A 4 8.10 -40.09 45.85
CA PHE A 4 7.97 -39.10 44.81
C PHE A 4 8.16 -39.85 43.46
N LEU A 5 7.07 -40.15 42.80
CA LEU A 5 7.10 -40.65 41.41
C LEU A 5 7.82 -39.60 40.54
N PRO A 6 8.82 -39.99 39.71
CA PRO A 6 9.46 -39.06 38.79
C PRO A 6 8.42 -38.58 37.82
N VAL A 7 8.14 -37.29 37.83
CA VAL A 7 7.26 -36.60 36.86
C VAL A 7 7.88 -36.81 35.48
N GLU A 8 7.24 -37.58 34.61
CA GLU A 8 7.71 -37.91 33.28
C GLU A 8 8.11 -36.61 32.55
N PRO A 9 9.30 -36.49 31.94
CA PRO A 9 9.75 -35.29 31.25
C PRO A 9 8.79 -34.84 30.13
N LEU A 10 7.95 -35.75 29.63
CA LEU A 10 6.92 -35.52 28.63
C LEU A 10 5.82 -34.52 29.09
N GLN A 11 5.52 -34.49 30.41
CA GLN A 11 4.48 -33.58 30.95
C GLN A 11 4.87 -32.11 30.86
N TRP A 12 6.17 -31.77 30.85
CA TRP A 12 6.67 -30.40 30.70
C TRP A 12 6.82 -29.97 29.25
N LEU A 13 6.92 -30.91 28.31
CA LEU A 13 6.98 -30.61 26.87
C LEU A 13 5.67 -29.99 26.34
N ILE A 14 4.54 -30.45 26.81
CA ILE A 14 3.22 -29.95 26.34
C ILE A 14 3.04 -28.45 26.63
N PRO A 15 3.23 -27.94 27.87
CA PRO A 15 3.09 -26.51 28.15
C PRO A 15 4.18 -25.70 27.45
N LEU A 16 5.40 -26.22 27.28
CA LEU A 16 6.49 -25.53 26.58
C LEU A 16 6.17 -25.33 25.08
N VAL A 17 5.65 -26.35 24.42
CA VAL A 17 5.17 -26.26 23.02
C VAL A 17 3.99 -25.29 22.89
N ALA A 18 3.04 -25.33 23.84
CA ALA A 18 1.91 -24.40 23.83
C ALA A 18 2.35 -22.94 23.99
N ILE A 19 3.32 -22.66 24.88
CA ILE A 19 3.89 -21.33 25.04
C ILE A 19 4.60 -20.89 23.77
N LEU A 20 5.38 -21.76 23.15
CA LEU A 20 6.09 -21.46 21.88
C LEU A 20 5.13 -21.13 20.75
N LEU A 21 4.03 -21.89 20.62
CA LEU A 21 2.97 -21.64 19.65
C LEU A 21 2.26 -20.29 19.92
N LEU A 22 1.93 -19.99 21.17
CA LEU A 22 1.31 -18.71 21.51
C LEU A 22 2.27 -17.54 21.23
N LEU A 23 3.55 -17.70 21.48
CA LEU A 23 4.58 -16.69 21.24
C LEU A 23 4.78 -16.46 19.74
N THR A 24 4.77 -17.52 18.92
CA THR A 24 4.84 -17.39 17.46
C THR A 24 3.60 -16.72 16.88
N ILE A 25 2.40 -17.11 17.32
CA ILE A 25 1.15 -16.46 16.92
C ILE A 25 1.14 -14.98 17.33
N TRP A 26 1.57 -14.68 18.55
CA TRP A 26 1.67 -13.29 19.04
C TRP A 26 2.67 -12.46 18.24
N LEU A 27 3.84 -13.01 17.88
CA LEU A 27 4.85 -12.35 17.04
C LEU A 27 4.32 -12.06 15.63
N ILE A 28 3.62 -13.03 15.01
CA ILE A 28 2.99 -12.86 13.71
C ILE A 28 1.91 -11.77 13.78
N TYR A 29 1.05 -11.83 14.79
CA TYR A 29 0.00 -10.82 15.01
C TYR A 29 0.61 -9.43 15.25
N ARG A 30 1.64 -9.33 16.06
CA ARG A 30 2.36 -8.07 16.34
C ARG A 30 3.00 -7.49 15.08
N ARG A 31 3.63 -8.31 14.23
CA ARG A 31 4.23 -7.87 12.95
C ARG A 31 3.15 -7.33 12.02
N ARG A 32 2.04 -8.06 11.82
CA ARG A 32 0.92 -7.60 10.97
C ARG A 32 0.30 -6.30 11.47
N THR A 33 0.05 -6.18 12.76
CA THR A 33 -0.54 -4.96 13.34
C THR A 33 0.43 -3.77 13.35
N SER A 34 1.75 -3.99 13.40
CA SER A 34 2.74 -2.91 13.31
C SER A 34 2.79 -2.34 11.90
N GLY A 35 2.77 -3.18 10.85
CA GLY A 35 2.73 -2.75 9.45
C GLY A 35 1.48 -1.94 9.13
N ALA A 36 0.30 -2.43 9.53
CA ALA A 36 -0.95 -1.70 9.32
C ALA A 36 -1.00 -0.34 10.05
N ARG A 37 -0.43 -0.26 11.26
CA ARG A 37 -0.34 1.02 11.99
C ARG A 37 0.65 1.99 11.34
N ARG A 38 1.77 1.48 10.80
CA ARG A 38 2.74 2.28 10.06
C ARG A 38 2.13 2.83 8.77
N LEU A 39 1.46 1.98 7.97
CA LEU A 39 0.74 2.37 6.78
C LEU A 39 -0.28 3.47 7.08
N LYS A 40 -1.13 3.28 8.11
CA LYS A 40 -2.12 4.28 8.52
C LYS A 40 -1.48 5.62 8.92
N ARG A 41 -0.32 5.59 9.58
CA ARG A 41 0.43 6.80 9.97
C ARG A 41 0.96 7.54 8.74
N VAL A 42 1.64 6.83 7.82
CA VAL A 42 2.17 7.42 6.59
C VAL A 42 1.03 8.01 5.75
N PHE A 43 -0.09 7.31 5.59
CA PHE A 43 -1.26 7.81 4.87
C PHE A 43 -1.85 9.08 5.49
N ALA A 44 -1.85 9.20 6.82
CA ALA A 44 -2.28 10.41 7.52
C ALA A 44 -1.25 11.57 7.44
N GLU A 45 0.02 11.25 7.16
CA GLU A 45 1.09 12.23 7.00
C GLU A 45 1.12 12.84 5.60
N ILE A 46 0.96 12.01 4.55
CA ILE A 46 1.03 12.43 3.15
C ILE A 46 -0.26 13.05 2.62
N GLY A 47 -1.42 12.64 3.13
CA GLY A 47 -2.74 13.02 2.62
C GLY A 47 -3.46 14.01 3.51
N TYR A 48 -3.92 15.12 2.92
CA TYR A 48 -4.86 16.03 3.57
C TYR A 48 -6.28 15.44 3.59
N ASP A 49 -6.67 14.79 2.48
CA ASP A 49 -7.93 14.07 2.32
C ASP A 49 -7.70 12.80 1.49
N ARG A 50 -8.60 11.83 1.57
CA ARG A 50 -8.48 10.54 0.89
C ARG A 50 -9.84 10.01 0.47
N ILE A 51 -9.87 9.40 -0.71
CA ILE A 51 -11.00 8.58 -1.18
C ILE A 51 -10.48 7.16 -1.42
N ASP A 52 -11.18 6.19 -0.86
CA ASP A 52 -10.87 4.77 -1.05
C ASP A 52 -11.92 4.14 -1.98
N ASN A 53 -11.49 3.17 -2.81
CA ASN A 53 -12.35 2.43 -3.75
C ASN A 53 -13.14 3.33 -4.70
N LEU A 54 -12.47 4.32 -5.27
CA LEU A 54 -13.03 5.26 -6.22
C LEU A 54 -13.22 4.58 -7.59
N ILE A 55 -14.38 4.75 -8.22
CA ILE A 55 -14.62 4.38 -9.61
C ILE A 55 -14.78 5.67 -10.41
N VAL A 56 -14.03 5.80 -11.50
CA VAL A 56 -14.09 6.96 -12.40
C VAL A 56 -14.27 6.51 -13.84
N PRO A 57 -14.90 7.35 -14.70
CA PRO A 57 -14.99 7.09 -16.12
C PRO A 57 -13.61 6.96 -16.77
N TYR A 58 -13.46 6.05 -17.73
CA TYR A 58 -12.23 5.86 -18.49
C TYR A 58 -12.55 5.47 -19.94
N GLY A 59 -12.11 6.27 -20.90
CA GLY A 59 -12.45 6.11 -22.30
C GLY A 59 -13.94 6.38 -22.58
N ASP A 60 -14.45 5.84 -23.69
CA ASP A 60 -15.78 6.19 -24.17
C ASP A 60 -16.93 5.52 -23.40
N GLU A 61 -16.73 4.30 -22.88
CA GLU A 61 -17.77 3.55 -22.16
C GLU A 61 -17.22 2.73 -20.99
N GLY A 62 -15.95 2.98 -20.59
CA GLY A 62 -15.27 2.22 -19.55
C GLY A 62 -15.26 2.93 -18.19
N GLU A 63 -14.96 2.15 -17.18
CA GLU A 63 -14.72 2.61 -15.81
C GLU A 63 -13.42 2.02 -15.30
N ILE A 64 -12.70 2.76 -14.46
CA ILE A 64 -11.48 2.29 -13.83
C ILE A 64 -11.57 2.48 -12.32
N GLN A 65 -11.18 1.44 -11.57
CA GLN A 65 -11.14 1.48 -10.12
C GLN A 65 -9.79 1.99 -9.62
N ILE A 66 -9.83 2.84 -8.62
CA ILE A 66 -8.68 3.40 -7.93
C ILE A 66 -8.81 3.05 -6.45
N ASP A 67 -7.86 2.27 -5.92
CA ASP A 67 -7.95 1.78 -4.54
C ASP A 67 -7.78 2.90 -3.52
N HIS A 68 -6.78 3.78 -3.72
CA HIS A 68 -6.54 4.92 -2.86
C HIS A 68 -6.16 6.15 -3.68
N LEU A 69 -6.92 7.23 -3.53
CA LEU A 69 -6.61 8.54 -4.07
C LEU A 69 -6.47 9.56 -2.93
N PHE A 70 -5.37 10.29 -2.91
CA PHE A 70 -5.06 11.29 -1.90
C PHE A 70 -5.03 12.69 -2.49
N LEU A 71 -5.51 13.65 -1.72
CA LEU A 71 -5.22 15.06 -1.91
C LEU A 71 -3.97 15.41 -1.11
N THR A 72 -2.90 15.79 -1.77
CA THR A 72 -1.61 16.16 -1.17
C THR A 72 -1.25 17.61 -1.47
N SER A 73 -0.22 18.13 -0.86
CA SER A 73 0.32 19.47 -1.19
C SER A 73 1.00 19.55 -2.55
N GLN A 74 1.27 18.40 -3.20
CA GLN A 74 1.90 18.31 -4.51
C GLN A 74 0.89 18.06 -5.65
N GLY A 75 -0.38 17.85 -5.31
CA GLY A 75 -1.47 17.50 -6.23
C GLY A 75 -2.21 16.26 -5.78
N LEU A 76 -2.69 15.46 -6.73
CA LEU A 76 -3.36 14.20 -6.46
C LEU A 76 -2.39 13.03 -6.54
N LEU A 77 -2.51 12.09 -5.61
CA LEU A 77 -1.64 10.90 -5.56
C LEU A 77 -2.48 9.65 -5.53
N ILE A 78 -2.26 8.77 -6.50
CA ILE A 78 -2.83 7.41 -6.54
C ILE A 78 -1.84 6.45 -5.89
N VAL A 79 -2.31 5.62 -4.97
CA VAL A 79 -1.47 4.59 -4.32
C VAL A 79 -2.12 3.23 -4.48
N ASP A 80 -1.42 2.34 -5.19
CA ASP A 80 -1.76 0.94 -5.32
C ASP A 80 -0.92 0.13 -4.32
N ILE A 81 -1.55 -0.59 -3.40
CA ILE A 81 -0.82 -1.40 -2.40
C ILE A 81 -0.57 -2.81 -2.91
N LYS A 82 0.64 -3.30 -2.72
CA LYS A 82 1.04 -4.70 -2.95
C LYS A 82 1.57 -5.33 -1.66
N ASP A 83 0.77 -6.24 -1.10
CA ASP A 83 1.19 -7.05 0.06
C ASP A 83 1.82 -8.35 -0.45
N VAL A 84 3.12 -8.26 -0.69
CA VAL A 84 3.93 -9.36 -1.26
C VAL A 84 5.05 -9.69 -0.28
N VAL A 85 5.28 -10.98 -0.04
CA VAL A 85 6.37 -11.46 0.81
C VAL A 85 7.37 -12.23 -0.04
N GLY A 86 8.62 -11.79 -0.03
CA GLY A 86 9.74 -12.41 -0.74
C GLY A 86 10.48 -11.46 -1.67
N THR A 87 11.44 -12.01 -2.42
CA THR A 87 12.24 -11.27 -3.39
C THR A 87 11.45 -11.05 -4.67
N VAL A 88 11.28 -9.80 -5.05
CA VAL A 88 10.57 -9.37 -6.27
C VAL A 88 11.59 -9.10 -7.38
N PHE A 89 11.38 -9.76 -8.51
CA PHE A 89 12.13 -9.54 -9.75
C PHE A 89 11.20 -8.83 -10.74
N GLY A 90 11.37 -7.54 -10.87
CA GLY A 90 10.57 -6.69 -11.73
C GLY A 90 11.40 -5.55 -12.32
N SER A 91 10.98 -5.05 -13.46
CA SER A 91 11.51 -3.82 -14.07
C SER A 91 10.44 -3.14 -14.90
N ASP A 92 10.68 -1.87 -15.28
CA ASP A 92 9.74 -1.08 -16.09
C ASP A 92 9.40 -1.74 -17.43
N LYS A 93 10.32 -2.51 -18.00
CA LYS A 93 10.18 -3.13 -19.34
C LYS A 93 9.63 -4.55 -19.31
N MET A 94 9.49 -5.17 -18.14
CA MET A 94 8.96 -6.54 -18.03
C MET A 94 7.45 -6.53 -18.05
N GLN A 95 6.82 -7.48 -18.78
CA GLN A 95 5.37 -7.67 -18.76
C GLN A 95 4.91 -8.31 -17.45
N ASP A 96 5.65 -9.30 -16.98
CA ASP A 96 5.35 -10.00 -15.74
C ASP A 96 6.51 -9.88 -14.76
N TRP A 97 6.16 -9.71 -13.50
CA TRP A 97 7.09 -9.71 -12.39
C TRP A 97 7.03 -11.03 -11.64
N ALA A 98 8.14 -11.50 -11.13
CA ALA A 98 8.23 -12.75 -10.39
C ALA A 98 8.51 -12.50 -8.92
N VAL A 99 7.89 -13.30 -8.05
CA VAL A 99 8.15 -13.33 -6.61
C VAL A 99 8.71 -14.69 -6.24
N ILE A 100 9.80 -14.69 -5.49
CA ILE A 100 10.40 -15.87 -4.90
C ILE A 100 10.39 -15.71 -3.38
N SER A 101 9.65 -16.57 -2.71
CA SER A 101 9.65 -16.71 -1.24
C SER A 101 10.19 -18.08 -0.85
N GLU A 102 10.33 -18.34 0.45
CA GLU A 102 10.79 -19.64 0.96
C GLU A 102 9.93 -20.81 0.49
N ASP A 103 8.59 -20.60 0.44
CA ASP A 103 7.63 -21.68 0.19
C ASP A 103 7.14 -21.76 -1.26
N ARG A 104 7.24 -20.67 -2.04
CA ARG A 104 6.63 -20.61 -3.37
C ARG A 104 7.30 -19.60 -4.31
N ARG A 105 7.10 -19.89 -5.60
CA ARG A 105 7.41 -18.96 -6.69
C ARG A 105 6.14 -18.72 -7.50
N TYR A 106 5.85 -17.46 -7.81
CA TYR A 106 4.73 -17.08 -8.68
C TYR A 106 5.05 -15.83 -9.46
N THR A 107 4.26 -15.56 -10.49
CA THR A 107 4.35 -14.35 -11.31
C THR A 107 3.04 -13.59 -11.22
N PHE A 108 3.11 -12.29 -11.45
CA PHE A 108 1.97 -11.41 -11.64
C PHE A 108 2.31 -10.34 -12.68
N SER A 109 1.30 -9.81 -13.37
CA SER A 109 1.49 -8.80 -14.39
C SER A 109 2.08 -7.52 -13.80
N ASN A 110 2.97 -6.87 -14.55
CA ASN A 110 3.53 -5.58 -14.18
C ASN A 110 2.42 -4.58 -13.84
N PRO A 111 2.37 -4.05 -12.61
CA PRO A 111 1.26 -3.17 -12.20
C PRO A 111 1.38 -1.74 -12.73
N GLN A 112 2.52 -1.34 -13.31
CA GLN A 112 2.77 0.03 -13.75
C GLN A 112 1.86 0.47 -14.90
N PRO A 113 1.61 -0.34 -15.97
CA PRO A 113 0.67 0.06 -17.03
C PRO A 113 -0.72 0.40 -16.49
N SER A 114 -1.29 -0.43 -15.62
CA SER A 114 -2.59 -0.16 -15.01
C SER A 114 -2.59 1.10 -14.11
N LEU A 115 -1.45 1.42 -13.48
CA LEU A 115 -1.31 2.66 -12.72
C LEU A 115 -1.25 3.88 -13.66
N TYR A 116 -0.58 3.79 -14.81
CA TYR A 116 -0.59 4.85 -15.81
C TYR A 116 -2.00 5.12 -16.35
N ASP A 117 -2.80 4.07 -16.59
CA ASP A 117 -4.20 4.23 -17.00
C ASP A 117 -5.03 4.97 -15.93
N ARG A 118 -4.84 4.65 -14.65
CA ARG A 118 -5.49 5.36 -13.53
C ARG A 118 -5.05 6.83 -13.44
N ILE A 119 -3.76 7.10 -13.62
CA ILE A 119 -3.24 8.47 -13.67
C ILE A 119 -3.87 9.24 -14.83
N ALA A 120 -3.98 8.64 -16.02
CA ALA A 120 -4.61 9.25 -17.18
C ALA A 120 -6.09 9.56 -16.92
N ALA A 121 -6.85 8.60 -16.40
CA ALA A 121 -8.26 8.77 -16.07
C ALA A 121 -8.52 9.93 -15.09
N VAL A 122 -7.72 10.04 -14.03
CA VAL A 122 -7.84 11.15 -13.08
C VAL A 122 -7.40 12.47 -13.72
N SER A 123 -6.32 12.47 -14.51
CA SER A 123 -5.81 13.67 -15.18
C SER A 123 -6.79 14.24 -16.19
N ASP A 124 -7.59 13.40 -16.85
CA ASP A 124 -8.65 13.85 -17.76
C ASP A 124 -9.77 14.60 -17.05
N ILE A 125 -10.06 14.23 -15.80
CA ILE A 125 -11.06 14.92 -14.97
C ILE A 125 -10.52 16.25 -14.42
N VAL A 126 -9.23 16.29 -14.04
CA VAL A 126 -8.61 17.43 -13.31
C VAL A 126 -7.39 18.02 -14.04
N ARG A 127 -7.55 18.41 -15.27
CA ARG A 127 -6.49 18.80 -16.23
C ARG A 127 -5.44 19.82 -15.75
N GLN A 128 -5.69 20.54 -14.66
CA GLN A 128 -4.81 21.61 -14.15
C GLN A 128 -4.10 21.25 -12.84
N VAL A 129 -4.21 20.01 -12.39
CA VAL A 129 -3.57 19.54 -11.14
C VAL A 129 -2.59 18.42 -11.46
N PRO A 130 -1.38 18.43 -10.91
CA PRO A 130 -0.49 17.29 -11.03
C PRO A 130 -1.11 16.02 -10.47
N VAL A 131 -1.02 14.92 -11.21
CA VAL A 131 -1.46 13.60 -10.75
C VAL A 131 -0.27 12.66 -10.77
N ALA A 132 0.10 12.17 -9.61
CA ALA A 132 1.15 11.19 -9.43
C ALA A 132 0.57 9.82 -9.08
N GLY A 133 1.35 8.76 -9.28
CA GLY A 133 1.00 7.40 -8.86
C GLY A 133 2.18 6.68 -8.27
N ARG A 134 1.94 5.86 -7.24
CA ARG A 134 2.95 4.98 -6.65
C ARG A 134 2.38 3.59 -6.41
N ILE A 135 3.19 2.58 -6.66
CA ILE A 135 2.93 1.20 -6.29
C ILE A 135 3.67 0.95 -4.98
N LEU A 136 2.92 0.92 -3.89
CA LEU A 136 3.46 0.76 -2.56
C LEU A 136 3.61 -0.73 -2.24
N PHE A 137 4.85 -1.19 -2.16
CA PHE A 137 5.14 -2.51 -1.60
C PHE A 137 5.33 -2.42 -0.09
N LEU A 138 4.64 -3.32 0.64
CA LEU A 138 4.77 -3.41 2.09
C LEU A 138 6.08 -4.09 2.50
N ASP A 139 6.44 -4.00 3.78
CA ASP A 139 7.74 -4.40 4.36
C ASP A 139 8.16 -5.87 4.12
N GLY A 140 7.32 -6.69 3.49
CA GLY A 140 7.65 -8.08 3.14
C GLY A 140 8.34 -8.27 1.79
N ALA A 141 8.37 -7.24 0.94
CA ALA A 141 8.92 -7.30 -0.42
C ALA A 141 10.36 -6.76 -0.47
N GLU A 142 11.22 -7.46 -1.18
CA GLU A 142 12.61 -7.06 -1.40
C GLU A 142 12.94 -6.99 -2.89
N PHE A 143 13.50 -5.88 -3.36
CA PHE A 143 13.97 -5.70 -4.73
C PHE A 143 15.50 -5.79 -4.78
N THR A 144 16.04 -6.86 -5.39
CA THR A 144 17.51 -7.12 -5.43
C THR A 144 18.20 -6.61 -6.68
N LYS A 145 17.45 -6.33 -7.76
CA LYS A 145 18.01 -5.90 -9.06
C LYS A 145 17.60 -4.47 -9.46
N GLY A 146 17.35 -3.62 -8.47
CA GLY A 146 16.85 -2.27 -8.68
C GLY A 146 15.34 -2.18 -8.50
N VAL A 147 14.86 -0.99 -8.14
CA VAL A 147 13.45 -0.69 -7.90
C VAL A 147 12.88 -0.03 -9.15
N PRO A 148 11.76 -0.52 -9.73
CA PRO A 148 11.09 0.12 -10.86
C PRO A 148 10.60 1.53 -10.52
N GLY A 149 10.47 2.40 -11.55
CA GLY A 149 10.31 3.85 -11.36
C GLY A 149 9.06 4.31 -10.59
N LEU A 150 7.97 3.54 -10.63
CA LEU A 150 6.74 3.86 -9.88
C LEU A 150 6.59 3.09 -8.57
N VAL A 151 7.54 2.22 -8.24
CA VAL A 151 7.54 1.46 -6.98
C VAL A 151 8.09 2.32 -5.86
N SER A 152 7.49 2.22 -4.70
CA SER A 152 7.90 2.93 -3.50
C SER A 152 7.71 2.07 -2.26
N SER A 153 8.58 2.26 -1.28
CA SER A 153 8.38 1.80 0.09
C SER A 153 7.59 2.83 0.90
N LEU A 154 7.18 2.47 2.11
CA LEU A 154 6.49 3.41 3.02
C LEU A 154 7.36 4.63 3.38
N ASP A 155 8.68 4.43 3.57
CA ASP A 155 9.58 5.52 3.93
C ASP A 155 9.81 6.48 2.76
N GLU A 156 10.00 5.93 1.56
CA GLU A 156 10.12 6.74 0.34
C GLU A 156 8.84 7.54 0.06
N LEU A 157 7.67 6.91 0.23
CA LEU A 157 6.39 7.59 0.08
C LEU A 157 6.21 8.73 1.09
N ALA A 158 6.56 8.52 2.36
CA ALA A 158 6.54 9.54 3.39
C ALA A 158 7.55 10.66 3.10
N SER A 159 8.76 10.32 2.64
CA SER A 159 9.79 11.29 2.29
C SER A 159 9.42 12.14 1.07
N GLU A 160 8.75 11.54 0.07
CA GLU A 160 8.40 12.23 -1.18
C GLU A 160 7.17 13.14 -1.02
N PHE A 161 6.13 12.67 -0.29
CA PHE A 161 4.84 13.35 -0.18
C PHE A 161 4.54 13.89 1.22
N GLY A 162 5.35 13.56 2.22
CA GLY A 162 5.27 14.15 3.55
C GLY A 162 5.58 15.64 3.53
N GLU A 163 5.01 16.40 4.44
CA GLU A 163 5.10 17.85 4.44
C GLU A 163 5.69 18.38 5.75
N ASP A 164 6.86 19.03 5.64
CA ASP A 164 7.53 19.66 6.78
C ASP A 164 6.91 21.02 7.15
N ASP A 165 6.41 21.78 6.15
CA ASP A 165 5.77 23.09 6.35
C ASP A 165 4.25 23.02 6.13
N LYS A 166 3.52 22.81 7.22
CA LYS A 166 2.05 22.74 7.23
C LYS A 166 1.37 24.02 6.74
N LYS A 167 2.01 25.21 6.82
CA LYS A 167 1.40 26.45 6.35
C LYS A 167 1.50 26.57 4.84
N ALA A 168 2.67 26.27 4.26
CA ALA A 168 2.86 26.23 2.82
C ALA A 168 1.99 25.15 2.17
N ALA A 169 1.91 23.97 2.79
CA ALA A 169 1.04 22.89 2.38
C ALA A 169 -0.42 23.33 2.29
N LYS A 170 -0.94 24.01 3.31
CA LYS A 170 -2.34 24.44 3.36
C LYS A 170 -2.72 25.34 2.18
N VAL A 171 -1.86 26.27 1.78
CA VAL A 171 -2.10 27.17 0.63
C VAL A 171 -2.24 26.37 -0.66
N LYS A 172 -1.31 25.43 -0.90
CA LYS A 172 -1.34 24.56 -2.09
C LYS A 172 -2.59 23.68 -2.12
N ILE A 173 -2.93 23.07 -0.98
CA ILE A 173 -4.13 22.23 -0.82
C ILE A 173 -5.40 23.02 -1.12
N GLU A 174 -5.53 24.25 -0.61
CA GLU A 174 -6.69 25.11 -0.92
C GLU A 174 -6.83 25.37 -2.42
N ALA A 175 -5.71 25.52 -3.15
CA ALA A 175 -5.73 25.68 -4.60
C ALA A 175 -6.22 24.40 -5.32
N PHE A 176 -5.99 23.21 -4.77
CA PHE A 176 -6.39 21.94 -5.37
C PHE A 176 -7.81 21.50 -4.97
N LYS A 177 -8.41 22.06 -3.92
CA LYS A 177 -9.76 21.69 -3.44
C LYS A 177 -10.85 21.70 -4.51
N PRO A 178 -10.98 22.71 -5.39
CA PRO A 178 -12.02 22.69 -6.40
C PRO A 178 -11.90 21.47 -7.33
N HIS A 179 -10.68 21.06 -7.66
CA HIS A 179 -10.42 19.87 -8.49
C HIS A 179 -10.71 18.57 -7.73
N TRP A 180 -10.42 18.54 -6.43
CA TRP A 180 -10.80 17.42 -5.56
C TRP A 180 -12.33 17.22 -5.51
N GLU A 181 -13.09 18.29 -5.44
CA GLU A 181 -14.55 18.25 -5.48
C GLU A 181 -15.08 17.74 -6.84
N LEU A 182 -14.39 18.04 -7.95
CA LEU A 182 -14.73 17.48 -9.27
C LEU A 182 -14.59 15.96 -9.28
N ILE A 183 -13.50 15.43 -8.72
CA ILE A 183 -13.29 13.97 -8.59
C ILE A 183 -14.40 13.35 -7.74
N GLN A 184 -14.75 13.95 -6.60
CA GLN A 184 -15.83 13.46 -5.73
C GLN A 184 -17.19 13.43 -6.43
N LYS A 185 -17.47 14.39 -7.32
CA LYS A 185 -18.68 14.42 -8.13
C LYS A 185 -18.66 13.36 -9.22
N ALA A 186 -17.54 13.19 -9.90
CA ALA A 186 -17.38 12.15 -10.94
C ALA A 186 -17.60 10.74 -10.35
N ALA A 187 -17.07 10.48 -9.17
CA ALA A 187 -17.25 9.23 -8.45
C ALA A 187 -18.71 8.93 -8.06
N ARG A 188 -19.46 9.95 -7.69
CA ARG A 188 -20.89 9.79 -7.31
C ARG A 188 -21.80 9.62 -8.52
N GLY A 189 -21.35 9.99 -9.69
CA GLY A 189 -22.09 9.83 -10.96
C GLY A 189 -21.89 8.47 -11.61
N ALA A 190 -21.00 7.63 -11.11
CA ALA A 190 -20.85 6.26 -11.57
C ALA A 190 -22.10 5.44 -11.17
N PRO A 191 -22.73 4.69 -12.09
CA PRO A 191 -23.88 3.86 -11.75
C PRO A 191 -23.45 2.77 -10.76
N SER A 192 -24.21 2.68 -9.68
CA SER A 192 -24.06 1.66 -8.61
C SER A 192 -24.53 0.29 -9.09
#